data_bf59e0898e0cb22c59459dc8ef4c1bb5
#
_entry.id   bf59e0898e0cb22c59459dc8ef4c1bb5
#
_cell.length_a   1.000
_cell.length_b   1.000
_cell.length_c   1.000
_cell.angle_alpha   90.00
_cell.angle_beta   90.00
_cell.angle_gamma   90.00
#
_symmetry.space_group_name_H-M   'P 1'
#
loop_
_entity.id
_entity.type
_entity.pdbx_description
1 polymer ?
#
loop_
_entity_poly.entity_id
_entity_poly.type
_entity_poly.pdbx_seq_one_letter_code
_entity_poly.pdbx_strand_id
1 'polypeptide(L)'
;MIGKNTWLIPDGYMSDTVKGEFVSHEAVCVLNLSGEAAHVSITIFFEDAEPLRGFTAVCEHERTNHIRLDRAVNDKGQTIPRNKPYAILVESDRPIVAQCSRLDVSQPEYALMTTIAY
;
A
#
# COMPACT_ATOMS: atom_id res chain seq x y z
N MET A 1 7.84 -18.67 12.61
CA MET A 1 7.88 -18.19 11.22
C MET A 1 7.93 -16.68 11.22
N ILE A 2 8.66 -16.09 10.29
CA ILE A 2 8.78 -14.64 10.19
C ILE A 2 7.55 -14.08 9.46
N GLY A 3 6.99 -13.00 10.02
CA GLY A 3 5.85 -12.33 9.46
C GLY A 3 4.52 -12.72 10.06
N LYS A 4 3.46 -12.14 9.56
CA LYS A 4 2.08 -12.46 9.94
C LYS A 4 1.15 -12.21 8.77
N ASN A 5 -0.10 -12.66 8.93
CA ASN A 5 -1.08 -12.64 7.85
C ASN A 5 -1.87 -11.32 7.74
N THR A 6 -1.83 -10.50 8.77
CA THR A 6 -2.61 -9.25 8.81
C THR A 6 -1.74 -8.11 9.30
N TRP A 7 -1.76 -7.00 8.56
CA TRP A 7 -1.00 -5.78 8.88
C TRP A 7 -1.90 -4.57 8.73
N LEU A 8 -1.70 -3.58 9.61
CA LEU A 8 -2.45 -2.32 9.60
C LEU A 8 -1.50 -1.14 9.48
N ILE A 9 -1.86 -0.20 8.62
CA ILE A 9 -1.15 1.05 8.42
C ILE A 9 -2.17 2.17 8.58
N PRO A 10 -2.20 2.86 9.75
CA PRO A 10 -3.27 3.82 10.04
C PRO A 10 -3.13 5.16 9.31
N ASP A 11 -1.95 5.50 8.81
CA ASP A 11 -1.71 6.79 8.17
C ASP A 11 -1.35 6.61 6.71
N GLY A 12 -2.28 6.94 5.84
CA GLY A 12 -2.09 6.96 4.41
C GLY A 12 -2.57 8.28 3.82
N TYR A 13 -1.86 8.75 2.81
CA TYR A 13 -2.21 9.99 2.09
C TYR A 13 -1.40 10.07 0.80
N MET A 14 -2.05 10.46 -0.28
CA MET A 14 -1.38 10.74 -1.55
C MET A 14 -1.82 12.11 -2.06
N SER A 15 -0.87 13.06 -2.14
CA SER A 15 -1.09 14.33 -2.80
C SER A 15 -1.29 14.15 -4.30
N ASP A 16 -2.04 15.03 -4.94
CA ASP A 16 -2.19 15.02 -6.40
C ASP A 16 -1.06 15.76 -7.12
N THR A 17 -0.06 16.26 -6.38
CA THR A 17 1.04 17.02 -6.95
C THR A 17 1.97 16.13 -7.76
N VAL A 18 2.32 16.61 -8.96
CA VAL A 18 3.28 15.99 -9.87
C VAL A 18 4.38 17.00 -10.18
N LYS A 19 5.64 16.57 -10.19
CA LYS A 19 6.78 17.41 -10.58
C LYS A 19 7.66 16.66 -11.57
N GLY A 20 7.57 17.04 -12.84
CA GLY A 20 8.29 16.38 -13.92
C GLY A 20 7.85 14.91 -14.02
N GLU A 21 8.80 14.00 -13.84
CA GLU A 21 8.53 12.56 -13.85
C GLU A 21 8.07 12.04 -12.49
N PHE A 22 8.14 12.85 -11.44
CA PHE A 22 7.82 12.41 -10.09
C PHE A 22 6.37 12.71 -9.76
N VAL A 23 5.66 11.70 -9.29
CA VAL A 23 4.29 11.79 -8.81
C VAL A 23 4.26 11.37 -7.34
N SER A 24 3.57 12.17 -6.51
CA SER A 24 3.34 11.78 -5.12
C SER A 24 2.61 10.45 -5.08
N HIS A 25 3.11 9.51 -4.28
CA HIS A 25 2.50 8.18 -4.21
C HIS A 25 2.85 7.48 -2.91
N GLU A 26 2.13 6.40 -2.65
CA GLU A 26 2.46 5.44 -1.60
C GLU A 26 2.60 4.05 -2.19
N ALA A 27 3.39 3.22 -1.51
CA ALA A 27 3.51 1.81 -1.82
C ALA A 27 3.44 0.98 -0.53
N VAL A 28 2.67 -0.08 -0.57
CA VAL A 28 2.73 -1.12 0.44
C VAL A 28 3.82 -2.08 0.01
N CYS A 29 4.90 -2.13 0.79
CA CYS A 29 6.05 -2.97 0.47
C CYS A 29 5.93 -4.26 1.27
N VAL A 30 5.85 -5.39 0.60
CA VAL A 30 5.73 -6.70 1.23
C VAL A 30 6.92 -7.58 0.89
N LEU A 31 7.30 -8.42 1.84
CA LEU A 31 8.34 -9.43 1.67
C LEU A 31 7.75 -10.78 2.05
N ASN A 32 7.88 -11.76 1.17
CA ASN A 32 7.38 -13.11 1.38
C ASN A 32 8.54 -14.09 1.53
N LEU A 33 8.74 -14.59 2.74
CA LEU A 33 9.74 -15.61 3.04
C LEU A 33 9.10 -16.98 3.30
N SER A 34 7.80 -17.12 3.06
CA SER A 34 7.14 -18.43 3.14
C SER A 34 7.54 -19.29 1.94
N GLY A 35 7.24 -20.58 2.00
CA GLY A 35 7.62 -21.50 0.94
C GLY A 35 6.76 -21.43 -0.32
N GLU A 36 5.75 -20.56 -0.37
CA GLU A 36 4.81 -20.47 -1.47
C GLU A 36 4.45 -19.02 -1.76
N ALA A 37 3.84 -18.76 -2.93
CA ALA A 37 3.34 -17.45 -3.28
C ALA A 37 2.30 -16.96 -2.26
N ALA A 38 2.37 -15.70 -1.89
CA ALA A 38 1.41 -15.05 -1.01
C ALA A 38 0.41 -14.25 -1.84
N HIS A 39 -0.88 -14.48 -1.60
CA HIS A 39 -1.95 -13.71 -2.22
C HIS A 39 -2.38 -12.63 -1.24
N VAL A 40 -2.17 -11.38 -1.63
CA VAL A 40 -2.33 -10.21 -0.78
C VAL A 40 -3.61 -9.48 -1.17
N SER A 41 -4.40 -9.11 -0.16
CA SER A 41 -5.62 -8.31 -0.29
C SER A 41 -5.43 -7.00 0.45
N ILE A 42 -5.86 -5.90 -0.16
CA ILE A 42 -5.77 -4.58 0.45
C ILE A 42 -7.16 -3.97 0.55
N THR A 43 -7.48 -3.44 1.73
CA THR A 43 -8.69 -2.67 1.98
C THR A 43 -8.29 -1.27 2.43
N ILE A 44 -8.96 -0.26 1.91
CA ILE A 44 -8.71 1.15 2.22
C ILE A 44 -9.89 1.69 3.02
N PHE A 45 -9.61 2.29 4.19
CA PHE A 45 -10.61 2.88 5.08
C PHE A 45 -10.48 4.40 5.06
N PHE A 46 -11.61 5.09 5.09
CA PHE A 46 -11.69 6.55 5.11
C PHE A 46 -12.33 7.06 6.39
N GLU A 47 -12.18 8.35 6.66
CA GLU A 47 -12.82 8.99 7.81
C GLU A 47 -14.33 9.13 7.63
N ASP A 48 -14.79 9.33 6.40
CA ASP A 48 -16.16 9.79 6.11
C ASP A 48 -16.84 9.03 4.96
N ALA A 49 -16.31 7.90 4.55
CA ALA A 49 -16.85 7.13 3.43
C ALA A 49 -16.69 5.64 3.67
N GLU A 50 -17.45 4.84 2.93
CA GLU A 50 -17.34 3.39 2.97
C GLU A 50 -15.98 2.91 2.48
N PRO A 51 -15.46 1.81 3.03
CA PRO A 51 -14.18 1.28 2.60
C PRO A 51 -14.17 0.87 1.13
N LEU A 52 -12.99 0.98 0.51
CA LEU A 52 -12.73 0.40 -0.80
C LEU A 52 -12.05 -0.96 -0.59
N ARG A 53 -12.63 -2.01 -1.16
CA ARG A 53 -12.14 -3.38 -1.06
C ARG A 53 -11.77 -3.92 -2.44
N GLY A 54 -11.13 -5.09 -2.48
CA GLY A 54 -10.90 -5.80 -3.72
C GLY A 54 -9.63 -5.44 -4.46
N PHE A 55 -8.68 -4.76 -3.81
CA PHE A 55 -7.33 -4.61 -4.36
C PHE A 55 -6.53 -5.86 -4.02
N THR A 56 -5.90 -6.46 -5.01
CA THR A 56 -5.17 -7.71 -4.83
C THR A 56 -3.79 -7.65 -5.50
N ALA A 57 -2.86 -8.41 -4.96
CA ALA A 57 -1.53 -8.57 -5.52
C ALA A 57 -0.98 -9.93 -5.13
N VAL A 58 0.08 -10.35 -5.82
CA VAL A 58 0.79 -11.59 -5.51
C VAL A 58 2.24 -11.23 -5.18
N CYS A 59 2.76 -11.82 -4.12
CA CYS A 59 4.18 -11.75 -3.80
C CYS A 59 4.75 -13.17 -3.81
N GLU A 60 5.60 -13.44 -4.79
CA GLU A 60 6.18 -14.77 -4.96
C GLU A 60 7.12 -15.12 -3.81
N HIS A 61 7.40 -16.40 -3.66
CA HIS A 61 8.33 -16.94 -2.67
C HIS A 61 9.72 -16.30 -2.81
N GLU A 62 10.27 -15.87 -1.68
CA GLU A 62 11.58 -15.19 -1.59
C GLU A 62 11.66 -13.96 -2.52
N ARG A 63 10.56 -13.21 -2.58
CA ARG A 63 10.47 -11.97 -3.35
C ARG A 63 9.91 -10.85 -2.52
N THR A 64 10.20 -9.64 -2.94
CA THR A 64 9.51 -8.43 -2.48
C THR A 64 8.54 -7.97 -3.56
N ASN A 65 7.48 -7.29 -3.14
CA ASN A 65 6.57 -6.61 -4.05
C ASN A 65 6.25 -5.24 -3.45
N HIS A 66 6.56 -4.17 -4.19
CA HIS A 66 6.21 -2.79 -3.80
C HIS A 66 4.91 -2.44 -4.51
N ILE A 67 3.80 -2.61 -3.81
CA ILE A 67 2.47 -2.45 -4.36
C ILE A 67 2.12 -0.96 -4.40
N ARG A 68 2.17 -0.37 -5.59
CA ARG A 68 1.91 1.06 -5.80
C ARG A 68 0.42 1.35 -5.64
N LEU A 69 0.07 2.15 -4.64
CA LEU A 69 -1.33 2.49 -4.36
C LEU A 69 -1.90 3.52 -5.33
N ASP A 70 -1.06 4.35 -5.93
CA ASP A 70 -1.49 5.31 -6.96
C ASP A 70 -1.86 4.65 -8.28
N ARG A 71 -1.42 3.41 -8.50
CA ARG A 71 -1.70 2.63 -9.71
C ARG A 71 -2.70 1.51 -9.47
N ALA A 72 -3.08 1.28 -8.21
CA ALA A 72 -3.94 0.17 -7.86
C ALA A 72 -5.38 0.40 -8.36
N VAL A 73 -5.95 -0.65 -8.92
CA VAL A 73 -7.35 -0.68 -9.37
C VAL A 73 -7.98 -1.93 -8.78
N ASN A 74 -9.13 -1.78 -8.15
CA ASN A 74 -9.80 -2.93 -7.54
C ASN A 74 -10.67 -3.71 -8.54
N ASP A 75 -11.36 -4.72 -8.06
CA ASP A 75 -12.21 -5.59 -8.87
C ASP A 75 -13.41 -4.88 -9.50
N LYS A 76 -13.73 -3.66 -9.04
CA LYS A 76 -14.82 -2.83 -9.57
C LYS A 76 -14.30 -1.67 -10.44
N GLY A 77 -13.01 -1.63 -10.74
CA GLY A 77 -12.40 -0.55 -11.51
C GLY A 77 -12.20 0.74 -10.74
N GLN A 78 -12.26 0.69 -9.40
CA GLN A 78 -12.09 1.88 -8.55
C GLN A 78 -10.63 2.07 -8.19
N THR A 79 -10.23 3.34 -8.05
CA THR A 79 -8.88 3.73 -7.64
C THR A 79 -8.94 4.41 -6.27
N ILE A 80 -7.79 4.49 -5.61
CA ILE A 80 -7.67 5.14 -4.31
C ILE A 80 -7.62 6.65 -4.53
N PRO A 81 -8.52 7.45 -3.90
CA PRO A 81 -8.56 8.90 -4.11
C PRO A 81 -7.34 9.59 -3.55
N ARG A 82 -6.95 10.69 -4.20
CA ARG A 82 -5.87 11.57 -3.76
C ARG A 82 -6.42 12.68 -2.87
N ASN A 83 -5.53 13.34 -2.12
CA ASN A 83 -5.85 14.47 -1.24
C ASN A 83 -6.86 14.11 -0.14
N LYS A 84 -6.84 12.86 0.29
CA LYS A 84 -7.78 12.36 1.28
C LYS A 84 -7.07 11.36 2.20
N PRO A 85 -7.13 11.54 3.53
CA PRO A 85 -6.48 10.59 4.43
C PRO A 85 -7.20 9.25 4.44
N TYR A 86 -6.42 8.18 4.59
CA TYR A 86 -6.95 6.83 4.63
C TYR A 86 -6.09 5.94 5.54
N ALA A 87 -6.60 4.76 5.81
CA ALA A 87 -5.85 3.70 6.47
C ALA A 87 -5.88 2.45 5.59
N ILE A 88 -4.93 1.56 5.83
CA ILE A 88 -4.71 0.40 4.98
C ILE A 88 -4.76 -0.86 5.83
N LEU A 89 -5.57 -1.84 5.41
CA LEU A 89 -5.54 -3.19 5.92
C LEU A 89 -4.91 -4.09 4.85
N VAL A 90 -3.84 -4.78 5.22
CA VAL A 90 -3.16 -5.75 4.35
C VAL A 90 -3.40 -7.14 4.91
N GLU A 91 -3.99 -8.00 4.11
CA GLU A 91 -4.24 -9.40 4.47
C GLU A 91 -3.55 -10.31 3.47
N SER A 92 -3.04 -11.44 3.95
CA SER A 92 -2.33 -12.40 3.11
C SER A 92 -2.68 -13.82 3.53
N ASP A 93 -2.72 -14.73 2.58
CA ASP A 93 -2.91 -16.16 2.87
C ASP A 93 -1.63 -16.83 3.40
N ARG A 94 -0.49 -16.16 3.30
CA ARG A 94 0.79 -16.61 3.85
C ARG A 94 1.38 -15.52 4.72
N PRO A 95 2.18 -15.87 5.75
CA PRO A 95 2.86 -14.85 6.55
C PRO A 95 3.80 -14.02 5.70
N ILE A 96 3.66 -12.72 5.80
CA ILE A 96 4.49 -11.73 5.12
C ILE A 96 4.96 -10.66 6.10
N VAL A 97 5.94 -9.88 5.70
CA VAL A 97 6.32 -8.64 6.39
C VAL A 97 5.88 -7.48 5.51
N ALA A 98 5.28 -6.45 6.12
CA ALA A 98 4.77 -5.31 5.39
C ALA A 98 5.17 -3.99 6.03
N GLN A 99 5.38 -2.98 5.21
CA GLN A 99 5.55 -1.59 5.60
C GLN A 99 5.00 -0.69 4.51
N CYS A 100 4.90 0.61 4.78
CA CYS A 100 4.43 1.58 3.80
C CYS A 100 5.51 2.63 3.53
N SER A 101 5.70 2.98 2.27
CA SER A 101 6.58 4.06 1.84
C SER A 101 5.75 5.16 1.19
N ARG A 102 6.14 6.41 1.40
CA ARG A 102 5.49 7.57 0.81
C ARG A 102 6.53 8.48 0.16
N LEU A 103 6.28 8.87 -1.08
CA LEU A 103 6.98 9.97 -1.74
C LEU A 103 6.00 11.13 -1.89
N ASP A 104 6.36 12.28 -1.37
CA ASP A 104 5.56 13.51 -1.46
C ASP A 104 6.38 14.56 -2.20
N VAL A 105 5.87 15.04 -3.33
CA VAL A 105 6.52 16.07 -4.15
C VAL A 105 5.73 17.38 -4.13
N SER A 106 4.89 17.58 -3.11
CA SER A 106 4.08 18.80 -2.97
C SER A 106 4.92 20.03 -2.62
N GLN A 107 6.18 19.85 -2.26
CA GLN A 107 7.13 20.92 -1.94
C GLN A 107 8.37 20.81 -2.83
N PRO A 108 9.16 21.90 -2.98
CA PRO A 108 10.40 21.84 -3.76
C PRO A 108 11.40 20.79 -3.24
N GLU A 109 11.46 20.60 -1.93
CA GLU A 109 12.25 19.56 -1.29
C GLU A 109 11.37 18.30 -1.19
N TYR A 110 11.63 17.33 -2.02
CA TYR A 110 10.85 16.10 -2.02
C TYR A 110 11.04 15.35 -0.71
N ALA A 111 9.95 14.82 -0.16
CA ALA A 111 9.99 14.02 1.05
C ALA A 111 9.74 12.56 0.71
N LEU A 112 10.65 11.71 1.16
CA LEU A 112 10.51 10.26 1.11
C LEU A 112 10.52 9.73 2.53
N MET A 113 9.50 8.98 2.90
CA MET A 113 9.43 8.41 4.24
C MET A 113 8.83 7.01 4.21
N THR A 114 9.14 6.25 5.25
CA THR A 114 8.56 4.93 5.47
C THR A 114 7.91 4.89 6.84
N THR A 115 6.89 4.07 6.97
CA THR A 115 6.21 3.83 8.24
C THR A 115 6.18 2.35 8.53
N ILE A 116 6.10 2.02 9.81
CA ILE A 116 5.97 0.65 10.25
C ILE A 116 4.49 0.26 10.20
N ALA A 117 4.20 -0.92 9.70
CA ALA A 117 2.89 -1.52 9.78
C ALA A 117 2.73 -2.27 11.11
N TYR A 118 1.52 -2.42 11.56
CA TYR A 118 1.17 -3.10 12.81
C TYR A 118 0.29 -4.31 12.57
#